data_4d55a7e7f839a182aaab3775893f8011
#
_entry.id   4d55a7e7f839a182aaab3775893f8011
#
_cell.length_a   1.000
_cell.length_b   1.000
_cell.length_c   1.000
_cell.angle_alpha   90.00
_cell.angle_beta   90.00
_cell.angle_gamma   90.00
#
_symmetry.space_group_name_H-M   'P 1'
#
loop_
_entity.id
_entity.type
_entity.pdbx_description
1 polymer ?
#
loop_
_entity_poly.entity_id
_entity_poly.type
_entity_poly.pdbx_seq_one_letter_code
_entity_poly.pdbx_strand_id
1 'polypeptide(L)'
;MEQKWPQTLWVVRHGQSAGNVARDAAELGGLASIDIPHRDVDVPLSPLGEAQAQALGDWFAALAPEERPEIVLSSPYVRARQTADRVLDTLHRDDAARDAETIACVRDERLREKEFGILDRLTPLGIRAKYPDLAEQRLHVGKFYFRPPGGESWCDVILRLRSFLDMLTREYRGGRVLVVAHQVIVNCLRYLLERLDEERILAIDRLGDVPNCGITSYRFDPNAGRRGKLVLELENFVSPLREAGAPVTAEPDLPVAPKS
;
A
#
# COMPACT_ATOMS: atom_id res chain seq x y z
N MET A 1 29.03 -2.38 13.85
CA MET A 1 28.17 -1.19 13.73
C MET A 1 26.73 -1.68 13.97
N GLU A 2 25.96 -1.04 14.82
CA GLU A 2 24.61 -1.51 15.16
C GLU A 2 23.66 -1.31 13.97
N GLN A 3 22.96 -2.39 13.55
CA GLN A 3 21.95 -2.34 12.50
C GLN A 3 20.75 -1.49 12.98
N LYS A 4 20.35 -0.49 12.21
CA LYS A 4 19.20 0.40 12.51
C LYS A 4 17.93 0.00 11.81
N TRP A 5 18.04 -0.58 10.62
CA TRP A 5 16.90 -0.98 9.81
C TRP A 5 16.40 -2.38 10.19
N PRO A 6 15.15 -2.70 9.90
CA PRO A 6 14.68 -4.09 9.88
C PRO A 6 15.60 -4.96 9.01
N GLN A 7 15.65 -6.27 9.29
CA GLN A 7 16.33 -7.24 8.43
C GLN A 7 15.59 -7.38 7.10
N THR A 8 14.26 -7.46 7.17
CA THR A 8 13.39 -7.52 5.99
C THR A 8 12.20 -6.61 6.22
N LEU A 9 11.83 -5.87 5.18
CA LEU A 9 10.63 -5.04 5.14
C LEU A 9 9.82 -5.42 3.92
N TRP A 10 8.63 -5.99 4.12
CA TRP A 10 7.64 -6.16 3.06
C TRP A 10 6.63 -5.02 3.14
N VAL A 11 6.32 -4.42 2.01
CA VAL A 11 5.27 -3.41 1.85
C VAL A 11 4.26 -3.96 0.86
N VAL A 12 3.03 -4.13 1.32
CA VAL A 12 1.96 -4.78 0.56
C VAL A 12 0.78 -3.81 0.43
N ARG A 13 0.25 -3.68 -0.77
CA ARG A 13 -1.04 -3.05 -0.98
C ARG A 13 -2.16 -4.00 -0.55
N HIS A 14 -3.21 -3.50 0.10
CA HIS A 14 -4.40 -4.31 0.45
C HIS A 14 -4.98 -5.06 -0.77
N GLY A 15 -5.72 -6.12 -0.53
CA GLY A 15 -6.49 -6.86 -1.55
C GLY A 15 -7.55 -5.98 -2.21
N GLN A 16 -8.10 -6.40 -3.35
CA GLN A 16 -9.14 -5.64 -4.05
C GLN A 16 -10.27 -5.27 -3.07
N SER A 17 -10.66 -4.00 -3.05
CA SER A 17 -11.73 -3.51 -2.19
C SER A 17 -13.06 -3.35 -2.94
N ALA A 18 -14.18 -3.29 -2.22
CA ALA A 18 -15.46 -2.91 -2.78
C ALA A 18 -15.41 -1.52 -3.46
N GLY A 19 -14.52 -0.64 -2.99
CA GLY A 19 -14.27 0.66 -3.59
C GLY A 19 -13.56 0.58 -4.95
N ASN A 20 -12.59 -0.34 -5.12
CA ASN A 20 -11.96 -0.59 -6.42
C ASN A 20 -13.02 -1.04 -7.44
N VAL A 21 -13.86 -2.02 -7.06
CA VAL A 21 -14.93 -2.54 -7.93
C VAL A 21 -15.94 -1.45 -8.30
N ALA A 22 -16.40 -0.66 -7.31
CA ALA A 22 -17.36 0.41 -7.55
C ALA A 22 -16.79 1.52 -8.44
N ARG A 23 -15.52 1.81 -8.31
CA ARG A 23 -14.81 2.76 -9.15
C ARG A 23 -14.72 2.30 -10.60
N ASP A 24 -14.26 1.07 -10.84
CA ASP A 24 -14.17 0.52 -12.18
C ASP A 24 -15.52 0.52 -12.87
N ALA A 25 -16.58 0.12 -12.16
CA ALA A 25 -17.94 0.18 -12.66
C ALA A 25 -18.37 1.61 -13.03
N ALA A 26 -18.02 2.60 -12.20
CA ALA A 26 -18.33 4.01 -12.46
C ALA A 26 -17.55 4.56 -13.67
N GLU A 27 -16.27 4.23 -13.81
CA GLU A 27 -15.44 4.66 -14.94
C GLU A 27 -15.89 4.01 -16.25
N LEU A 28 -16.14 2.71 -16.25
CA LEU A 28 -16.69 1.98 -17.41
C LEU A 28 -18.08 2.51 -17.82
N GLY A 29 -18.91 2.86 -16.84
CA GLY A 29 -20.23 3.45 -17.05
C GLY A 29 -20.21 4.94 -17.42
N GLY A 30 -19.04 5.60 -17.47
CA GLY A 30 -18.93 7.04 -17.75
C GLY A 30 -19.62 7.90 -16.67
N LEU A 31 -19.68 7.42 -15.43
CA LEU A 31 -20.33 8.12 -14.33
C LEU A 31 -19.41 9.20 -13.73
N ALA A 32 -20.00 10.29 -13.25
CA ALA A 32 -19.25 11.36 -12.60
C ALA A 32 -18.85 11.04 -11.13
N SER A 33 -19.54 10.11 -10.51
CA SER A 33 -19.31 9.75 -9.10
C SER A 33 -19.30 8.23 -8.92
N ILE A 34 -18.56 7.80 -7.90
CA ILE A 34 -18.48 6.41 -7.47
C ILE A 34 -19.59 6.19 -6.44
N ASP A 35 -20.50 5.27 -6.73
CA ASP A 35 -21.60 4.91 -5.82
C ASP A 35 -21.11 3.86 -4.83
N ILE A 36 -20.84 4.32 -3.61
CA ILE A 36 -20.43 3.46 -2.50
C ILE A 36 -21.01 4.00 -1.18
N PRO A 37 -21.69 3.17 -0.38
CA PRO A 37 -22.34 3.63 0.86
C PRO A 37 -21.36 3.90 2.00
N HIS A 38 -20.16 3.35 1.94
CA HIS A 38 -19.15 3.43 2.99
C HIS A 38 -18.30 4.71 2.89
N ARG A 39 -17.85 5.26 4.03
CA ARG A 39 -16.72 6.21 4.03
C ARG A 39 -15.47 5.48 3.55
N ASP A 40 -14.49 6.17 2.97
CA ASP A 40 -13.29 5.52 2.44
C ASP A 40 -12.58 4.64 3.48
N VAL A 41 -12.49 5.09 4.73
CA VAL A 41 -11.90 4.33 5.83
C VAL A 41 -12.63 3.01 6.13
N ASP A 42 -13.93 2.94 5.87
CA ASP A 42 -14.80 1.80 6.19
C ASP A 42 -15.03 0.85 5.00
N VAL A 43 -14.44 1.14 3.84
CA VAL A 43 -14.57 0.30 2.63
C VAL A 43 -13.92 -1.07 2.85
N PRO A 44 -14.69 -2.18 2.77
CA PRO A 44 -14.17 -3.52 2.98
C PRO A 44 -13.49 -4.08 1.72
N LEU A 45 -12.84 -5.24 1.87
CA LEU A 45 -12.42 -6.06 0.74
C LEU A 45 -13.63 -6.52 -0.08
N SER A 46 -13.40 -6.75 -1.38
CA SER A 46 -14.31 -7.54 -2.22
C SER A 46 -14.10 -9.04 -1.96
N PRO A 47 -15.02 -9.92 -2.41
CA PRO A 47 -14.80 -11.37 -2.33
C PRO A 47 -13.48 -11.80 -3.00
N LEU A 48 -13.11 -11.17 -4.11
CA LEU A 48 -11.82 -11.42 -4.75
C LEU A 48 -10.66 -10.92 -3.89
N GLY A 49 -10.78 -9.75 -3.26
CA GLY A 49 -9.76 -9.22 -2.36
C GLY A 49 -9.52 -10.11 -1.15
N GLU A 50 -10.55 -10.77 -0.63
CA GLU A 50 -10.39 -11.77 0.43
C GLU A 50 -9.61 -13.00 -0.04
N ALA A 51 -9.88 -13.50 -1.26
CA ALA A 51 -9.13 -14.58 -1.86
C ALA A 51 -7.66 -14.21 -2.13
N GLN A 52 -7.41 -12.96 -2.59
CA GLN A 52 -6.06 -12.44 -2.77
C GLN A 52 -5.31 -12.36 -1.44
N ALA A 53 -5.96 -11.87 -0.38
CA ALA A 53 -5.37 -11.79 0.95
C ALA A 53 -5.08 -13.19 1.55
N GLN A 54 -5.94 -14.18 1.27
CA GLN A 54 -5.69 -15.57 1.67
C GLN A 54 -4.46 -16.13 0.96
N ALA A 55 -4.35 -15.96 -0.38
CA ALA A 55 -3.19 -16.39 -1.16
C ALA A 55 -1.88 -15.76 -0.65
N LEU A 56 -1.93 -14.49 -0.25
CA LEU A 56 -0.81 -13.80 0.38
C LEU A 56 -0.43 -14.44 1.72
N GLY A 57 -1.42 -14.77 2.56
CA GLY A 57 -1.21 -15.45 3.84
C GLY A 57 -0.58 -16.84 3.66
N ASP A 58 -1.08 -17.61 2.72
CA ASP A 58 -0.55 -18.96 2.41
C ASP A 58 0.91 -18.88 1.94
N TRP A 59 1.26 -17.86 1.15
CA TRP A 59 2.63 -17.64 0.72
C TRP A 59 3.57 -17.32 1.89
N PHE A 60 3.15 -16.43 2.81
CA PHE A 60 3.96 -16.13 4.01
C PHE A 60 4.09 -17.36 4.92
N ALA A 61 3.04 -18.18 5.04
CA ALA A 61 3.09 -19.42 5.83
C ALA A 61 3.99 -20.48 5.20
N ALA A 62 4.19 -20.47 3.88
CA ALA A 62 5.10 -21.36 3.19
C ALA A 62 6.59 -21.01 3.36
N LEU A 63 6.90 -19.79 3.82
CA LEU A 63 8.27 -19.41 4.17
C LEU A 63 8.77 -20.22 5.38
N ALA A 64 10.08 -20.41 5.48
CA ALA A 64 10.68 -20.96 6.69
C ALA A 64 10.34 -20.07 7.91
N PRO A 65 10.08 -20.63 9.10
CA PRO A 65 9.65 -19.84 10.27
C PRO A 65 10.56 -18.65 10.58
N GLU A 66 11.85 -18.81 10.44
CA GLU A 66 12.86 -17.77 10.62
C GLU A 66 12.87 -16.69 9.54
N GLU A 67 12.14 -16.88 8.44
CA GLU A 67 12.01 -15.92 7.36
C GLU A 67 10.65 -15.20 7.38
N ARG A 68 9.71 -15.63 8.23
CA ARG A 68 8.36 -15.04 8.35
C ARG A 68 8.37 -13.67 9.00
N PRO A 69 7.34 -12.83 8.80
CA PRO A 69 7.16 -11.61 9.57
C PRO A 69 7.07 -11.90 11.08
N GLU A 70 7.70 -11.06 11.89
CA GLU A 70 7.60 -11.05 13.36
C GLU A 70 6.57 -10.04 13.85
N ILE A 71 6.26 -9.05 13.02
CA ILE A 71 5.32 -7.98 13.31
C ILE A 71 4.59 -7.57 12.04
N VAL A 72 3.31 -7.27 12.17
CA VAL A 72 2.49 -6.68 11.09
C VAL A 72 2.11 -5.26 11.49
N LEU A 73 2.41 -4.29 10.62
CA LEU A 73 2.00 -2.91 10.74
C LEU A 73 0.94 -2.63 9.69
N SER A 74 -0.26 -2.24 10.09
CA SER A 74 -1.38 -2.06 9.17
C SER A 74 -1.93 -0.65 9.20
N SER A 75 -2.34 -0.16 8.03
CA SER A 75 -3.25 0.98 7.94
C SER A 75 -4.52 0.72 8.77
N PRO A 76 -5.12 1.75 9.38
CA PRO A 76 -6.38 1.61 10.11
C PRO A 76 -7.60 1.37 9.21
N TYR A 77 -7.48 1.52 7.88
CA TYR A 77 -8.58 1.34 6.94
C TYR A 77 -9.02 -0.12 6.85
N VAL A 78 -10.33 -0.35 6.77
CA VAL A 78 -10.93 -1.69 6.87
C VAL A 78 -10.30 -2.67 5.87
N ARG A 79 -10.14 -2.29 4.60
CA ARG A 79 -9.54 -3.15 3.56
C ARG A 79 -8.11 -3.59 3.86
N ALA A 80 -7.30 -2.70 4.44
CA ALA A 80 -5.92 -3.03 4.82
C ALA A 80 -5.88 -3.91 6.07
N ARG A 81 -6.76 -3.64 7.05
CA ARG A 81 -6.90 -4.50 8.24
C ARG A 81 -7.34 -5.91 7.87
N GLN A 82 -8.39 -6.04 7.05
CA GLN A 82 -8.86 -7.36 6.60
C GLN A 82 -7.78 -8.14 5.85
N THR A 83 -6.97 -7.46 5.03
CA THR A 83 -5.82 -8.08 4.39
C THR A 83 -4.80 -8.58 5.43
N ALA A 84 -4.44 -7.73 6.40
CA ALA A 84 -3.51 -8.08 7.47
C ALA A 84 -4.06 -9.23 8.34
N ASP A 85 -5.35 -9.16 8.71
CA ASP A 85 -6.01 -10.17 9.55
C ASP A 85 -5.99 -11.55 8.84
N ARG A 86 -6.25 -11.62 7.52
CA ARG A 86 -6.16 -12.88 6.75
C ARG A 86 -4.76 -13.47 6.74
N VAL A 87 -3.73 -12.65 6.57
CA VAL A 87 -2.34 -13.11 6.64
C VAL A 87 -2.03 -13.65 8.04
N LEU A 88 -2.41 -12.91 9.08
CA LEU A 88 -2.20 -13.31 10.47
C LEU A 88 -2.95 -14.59 10.84
N ASP A 89 -4.22 -14.71 10.47
CA ASP A 89 -5.01 -15.92 10.72
C ASP A 89 -4.35 -17.17 10.13
N THR A 90 -3.70 -17.04 8.98
CA THR A 90 -2.99 -18.15 8.34
C THR A 90 -1.68 -18.45 9.06
N LEU A 91 -0.89 -17.44 9.40
CA LEU A 91 0.36 -17.61 10.15
C LEU A 91 0.10 -18.18 11.54
N HIS A 92 -0.90 -17.67 12.27
CA HIS A 92 -1.23 -18.17 13.62
C HIS A 92 -1.71 -19.62 13.62
N ARG A 93 -2.45 -20.05 12.58
CA ARG A 93 -2.84 -21.46 12.45
C ARG A 93 -1.63 -22.37 12.27
N ASP A 94 -0.67 -21.95 11.49
CA ASP A 94 0.55 -22.72 11.26
C ASP A 94 1.48 -22.67 12.48
N ASP A 95 1.60 -21.51 13.12
CA ASP A 95 2.42 -21.30 14.33
C ASP A 95 1.82 -22.00 15.55
N ALA A 96 0.49 -22.01 15.72
CA ALA A 96 -0.18 -22.76 16.79
C ALA A 96 0.09 -24.27 16.69
N ALA A 97 0.23 -24.80 15.46
CA ALA A 97 0.63 -26.19 15.25
C ALA A 97 2.10 -26.45 15.64
N ARG A 98 2.89 -25.41 15.85
CA ARG A 98 4.33 -25.46 16.19
C ARG A 98 4.67 -24.89 17.57
N ASP A 99 3.66 -24.49 18.37
CA ASP A 99 3.82 -23.87 19.69
C ASP A 99 4.69 -22.60 19.66
N ALA A 100 4.51 -21.79 18.61
CA ALA A 100 5.25 -20.53 18.39
C ALA A 100 4.54 -19.31 19.01
N GLU A 101 5.29 -18.23 19.25
CA GLU A 101 4.72 -16.97 19.72
C GLU A 101 3.78 -16.32 18.69
N THR A 102 2.69 -15.72 19.18
CA THR A 102 1.71 -15.05 18.34
C THR A 102 2.29 -13.76 17.74
N ILE A 103 2.20 -13.62 16.42
CA ILE A 103 2.64 -12.43 15.70
C ILE A 103 1.68 -11.26 16.01
N ALA A 104 2.24 -10.15 16.52
CA ALA A 104 1.46 -8.96 16.83
C ALA A 104 1.08 -8.14 15.58
N CYS A 105 -0.09 -7.50 15.63
CA CYS A 105 -0.52 -6.52 14.64
C CYS A 105 -0.71 -5.15 15.28
N VAL A 106 -0.01 -4.15 14.76
CA VAL A 106 -0.12 -2.76 15.21
C VAL A 106 -0.74 -1.91 14.10
N ARG A 107 -1.77 -1.15 14.45
CA ARG A 107 -2.39 -0.17 13.52
C ARG A 107 -1.68 1.16 13.65
N ASP A 108 -1.32 1.74 12.49
CA ASP A 108 -0.61 3.00 12.44
C ASP A 108 -1.31 3.95 11.45
N GLU A 109 -1.81 5.07 11.96
CA GLU A 109 -2.53 6.08 11.17
C GLU A 109 -1.66 6.75 10.11
N ARG A 110 -0.33 6.70 10.24
CA ARG A 110 0.61 7.19 9.22
C ARG A 110 0.58 6.36 7.94
N LEU A 111 0.03 5.13 8.01
CA LEU A 111 -0.14 4.22 6.87
C LEU A 111 -1.50 4.37 6.16
N ARG A 112 -2.40 5.28 6.61
CA ARG A 112 -3.67 5.53 5.93
C ARG A 112 -3.43 5.97 4.48
N GLU A 113 -4.43 5.73 3.60
CA GLU A 113 -4.30 6.20 2.22
C GLU A 113 -4.22 7.73 2.16
N LYS A 114 -3.78 8.25 1.02
CA LYS A 114 -3.76 9.67 0.74
C LYS A 114 -5.18 10.22 0.75
N GLU A 115 -5.40 11.29 1.53
CA GLU A 115 -6.71 11.96 1.57
C GLU A 115 -6.97 12.73 0.26
N PHE A 116 -8.16 12.53 -0.31
CA PHE A 116 -8.58 13.21 -1.55
C PHE A 116 -9.46 14.43 -1.29
N GLY A 117 -9.89 14.67 -0.05
CA GLY A 117 -10.68 15.83 0.35
C GLY A 117 -11.96 15.95 -0.48
N ILE A 118 -12.23 17.15 -1.02
CA ILE A 118 -13.46 17.38 -1.80
C ILE A 118 -13.55 16.59 -3.11
N LEU A 119 -12.46 15.94 -3.55
CA LEU A 119 -12.42 15.11 -4.75
C LEU A 119 -12.78 13.64 -4.46
N ASP A 120 -12.99 13.30 -3.18
CA ASP A 120 -13.40 11.94 -2.79
C ASP A 120 -14.69 11.51 -3.53
N ARG A 121 -14.73 10.23 -3.93
CA ARG A 121 -15.83 9.61 -4.69
C ARG A 121 -16.14 10.23 -6.07
N LEU A 122 -15.26 11.05 -6.61
CA LEU A 122 -15.42 11.55 -7.97
C LEU A 122 -14.52 10.76 -8.93
N THR A 123 -15.08 10.41 -10.09
CA THR A 123 -14.28 9.92 -11.23
C THR A 123 -13.50 11.07 -11.86
N PRO A 124 -12.51 10.81 -12.73
CA PRO A 124 -11.85 11.86 -13.51
C PRO A 124 -12.84 12.74 -14.30
N LEU A 125 -13.93 12.13 -14.81
CA LEU A 125 -15.02 12.87 -15.45
C LEU A 125 -15.73 13.80 -14.46
N GLY A 126 -16.07 13.28 -13.29
CA GLY A 126 -16.74 14.07 -12.25
C GLY A 126 -15.91 15.21 -11.72
N ILE A 127 -14.59 15.02 -11.58
CA ILE A 127 -13.67 16.08 -11.17
C ILE A 127 -13.67 17.21 -12.21
N ARG A 128 -13.52 16.89 -13.51
CA ARG A 128 -13.56 17.88 -14.58
C ARG A 128 -14.90 18.62 -14.67
N ALA A 129 -15.99 17.91 -14.45
CA ALA A 129 -17.33 18.50 -14.51
C ALA A 129 -17.64 19.40 -13.32
N LYS A 130 -17.26 18.99 -12.10
CA LYS A 130 -17.64 19.67 -10.86
C LYS A 130 -16.60 20.70 -10.39
N TYR A 131 -15.33 20.43 -10.67
CA TYR A 131 -14.19 21.25 -10.20
C TYR A 131 -13.17 21.45 -11.35
N PRO A 132 -13.57 22.11 -12.47
CA PRO A 132 -12.67 22.32 -13.61
C PRO A 132 -11.41 23.07 -13.24
N ASP A 133 -11.52 24.09 -12.37
CA ASP A 133 -10.37 24.89 -11.93
C ASP A 133 -9.34 24.05 -11.15
N LEU A 134 -9.80 23.08 -10.33
CA LEU A 134 -8.90 22.17 -9.63
C LEU A 134 -8.23 21.16 -10.57
N ALA A 135 -8.97 20.73 -11.60
CA ALA A 135 -8.41 19.87 -12.64
C ALA A 135 -7.29 20.60 -13.41
N GLU A 136 -7.52 21.86 -13.78
CA GLU A 136 -6.51 22.72 -14.42
C GLU A 136 -5.32 23.01 -13.50
N GLN A 137 -5.59 23.41 -12.25
CA GLN A 137 -4.55 23.63 -11.25
C GLN A 137 -3.66 22.40 -11.07
N ARG A 138 -4.25 21.19 -11.06
CA ARG A 138 -3.49 19.95 -10.94
C ARG A 138 -2.56 19.71 -12.14
N LEU A 139 -2.99 20.03 -13.36
CA LEU A 139 -2.13 19.95 -14.55
C LEU A 139 -0.97 20.94 -14.44
N HIS A 140 -1.22 22.14 -13.94
CA HIS A 140 -0.20 23.16 -13.79
C HIS A 140 0.81 22.86 -12.67
N VAL A 141 0.33 22.42 -11.48
CA VAL A 141 1.16 22.16 -10.29
C VAL A 141 1.84 20.79 -10.36
N GLY A 142 1.26 19.82 -11.07
CA GLY A 142 1.72 18.44 -11.16
C GLY A 142 1.18 17.54 -10.04
N LYS A 143 1.11 16.23 -10.31
CA LYS A 143 0.56 15.20 -9.41
C LYS A 143 1.25 15.17 -8.05
N PHE A 144 2.54 15.40 -8.01
CA PHE A 144 3.37 15.26 -6.81
C PHE A 144 3.07 16.34 -5.76
N TYR A 145 2.88 17.57 -6.21
CA TYR A 145 2.66 18.74 -5.33
C TYR A 145 1.19 19.13 -5.17
N PHE A 146 0.32 18.71 -6.08
CA PHE A 146 -1.08 19.09 -6.02
C PHE A 146 -1.76 18.56 -4.76
N ARG A 147 -2.34 19.48 -3.98
CA ARG A 147 -3.14 19.19 -2.79
C ARG A 147 -4.58 19.61 -3.04
N PRO A 148 -5.55 18.67 -3.12
CA PRO A 148 -6.96 19.05 -3.19
C PRO A 148 -7.40 19.67 -1.86
N PRO A 149 -8.38 20.58 -1.86
CA PRO A 149 -8.93 21.16 -0.64
C PRO A 149 -9.42 20.05 0.31
N GLY A 150 -8.95 20.11 1.57
CA GLY A 150 -9.23 19.08 2.58
C GLY A 150 -8.49 17.75 2.38
N GLY A 151 -7.55 17.68 1.43
CA GLY A 151 -6.79 16.47 1.16
C GLY A 151 -5.28 16.63 1.32
N GLU A 152 -4.52 15.64 0.83
CA GLU A 152 -3.05 15.56 0.89
C GLU A 152 -2.44 15.63 -0.51
N SER A 153 -1.26 16.21 -0.64
CA SER A 153 -0.33 15.98 -1.75
C SER A 153 0.53 14.74 -1.48
N TRP A 154 1.30 14.28 -2.47
CA TRP A 154 2.32 13.26 -2.21
C TRP A 154 3.37 13.74 -1.21
N CYS A 155 3.73 15.03 -1.24
CA CYS A 155 4.65 15.60 -0.26
C CYS A 155 4.14 15.49 1.17
N ASP A 156 2.84 15.66 1.42
CA ASP A 156 2.24 15.50 2.74
C ASP A 156 2.32 14.05 3.22
N VAL A 157 2.01 13.10 2.34
CA VAL A 157 2.16 11.67 2.62
C VAL A 157 3.62 11.33 2.94
N ILE A 158 4.57 11.81 2.13
CA ILE A 158 6.01 11.60 2.35
C ILE A 158 6.44 12.16 3.72
N LEU A 159 5.94 13.32 4.14
CA LEU A 159 6.26 13.89 5.45
C LEU A 159 5.85 12.98 6.60
N ARG A 160 4.62 12.44 6.59
CA ARG A 160 4.17 11.51 7.65
C ARG A 160 4.90 10.16 7.59
N LEU A 161 5.26 9.69 6.40
CA LEU A 161 6.02 8.45 6.24
C LEU A 161 7.49 8.57 6.69
N ARG A 162 8.09 9.76 6.68
CA ARG A 162 9.41 9.97 7.32
C ARG A 162 9.35 9.65 8.81
N SER A 163 8.31 10.11 9.52
CA SER A 163 8.10 9.77 10.93
C SER A 163 7.84 8.27 11.14
N PHE A 164 7.15 7.61 10.20
CA PHE A 164 6.97 6.16 10.23
C PHE A 164 8.31 5.41 10.08
N LEU A 165 9.15 5.81 9.14
CA LEU A 165 10.48 5.20 8.95
C LEU A 165 11.41 5.45 10.15
N ASP A 166 11.33 6.63 10.79
CA ASP A 166 12.08 6.89 12.02
C ASP A 166 11.67 5.94 13.15
N MET A 167 10.39 5.63 13.29
CA MET A 167 9.89 4.64 14.24
C MET A 167 10.42 3.24 13.89
N LEU A 168 10.36 2.81 12.62
CA LEU A 168 10.90 1.52 12.18
C LEU A 168 12.37 1.35 12.59
N THR A 169 13.19 2.40 12.42
CA THR A 169 14.61 2.35 12.77
C THR A 169 14.88 2.33 14.26
N ARG A 170 13.91 2.66 15.12
CA ARG A 170 14.04 2.65 16.58
C ARG A 170 13.49 1.39 17.21
N GLU A 171 12.33 0.94 16.74
CA GLU A 171 11.54 -0.09 17.42
C GLU A 171 11.70 -1.48 16.81
N TYR A 172 12.02 -1.56 15.50
CA TYR A 172 12.04 -2.84 14.76
C TYR A 172 13.40 -3.14 14.12
N ARG A 173 14.49 -2.82 14.85
CA ARG A 173 15.87 -3.06 14.40
C ARG A 173 16.12 -4.55 14.22
N GLY A 174 16.62 -4.94 13.06
CA GLY A 174 16.94 -6.34 12.75
C GLY A 174 15.72 -7.25 12.61
N GLY A 175 14.51 -6.75 12.87
CA GLY A 175 13.27 -7.51 12.77
C GLY A 175 12.79 -7.73 11.34
N ARG A 176 11.81 -8.58 11.17
CA ARG A 176 11.12 -8.87 9.90
C ARG A 176 9.73 -8.27 9.96
N VAL A 177 9.53 -7.17 9.23
CA VAL A 177 8.34 -6.31 9.33
C VAL A 177 7.50 -6.43 8.07
N LEU A 178 6.22 -6.76 8.23
CA LEU A 178 5.22 -6.68 7.17
C LEU A 178 4.39 -5.39 7.35
N VAL A 179 4.32 -4.58 6.31
CA VAL A 179 3.47 -3.38 6.23
C VAL A 179 2.33 -3.64 5.26
N VAL A 180 1.08 -3.49 5.70
CA VAL A 180 -0.10 -3.58 4.84
C VAL A 180 -0.74 -2.20 4.72
N ALA A 181 -0.73 -1.65 3.51
CA ALA A 181 -1.12 -0.27 3.25
C ALA A 181 -1.82 -0.10 1.90
N HIS A 182 -1.56 0.98 1.19
CA HIS A 182 -2.28 1.44 0.00
C HIS A 182 -1.31 1.82 -1.11
N GLN A 183 -1.82 2.05 -2.31
CA GLN A 183 -1.02 2.33 -3.50
C GLN A 183 -0.08 3.53 -3.33
N VAL A 184 -0.61 4.69 -2.91
CA VAL A 184 0.23 5.89 -2.75
C VAL A 184 1.26 5.71 -1.64
N ILE A 185 0.93 4.95 -0.59
CA ILE A 185 1.85 4.64 0.51
C ILE A 185 3.01 3.78 0.01
N VAL A 186 2.75 2.74 -0.80
CA VAL A 186 3.81 1.92 -1.41
C VAL A 186 4.75 2.79 -2.24
N ASN A 187 4.20 3.63 -3.13
CA ASN A 187 5.00 4.51 -3.98
C ASN A 187 5.80 5.56 -3.17
N CYS A 188 5.20 6.16 -2.13
CA CYS A 188 5.91 7.12 -1.29
C CYS A 188 6.98 6.45 -0.40
N LEU A 189 6.79 5.20 0.05
CA LEU A 189 7.83 4.45 0.73
C LEU A 189 8.97 4.11 -0.24
N ARG A 190 8.68 3.73 -1.49
CA ARG A 190 9.68 3.56 -2.54
C ARG A 190 10.50 4.83 -2.75
N TYR A 191 9.84 5.98 -2.90
CA TYR A 191 10.50 7.28 -3.03
C TYR A 191 11.54 7.51 -1.90
N LEU A 192 11.15 7.21 -0.65
CA LEU A 192 12.01 7.43 0.51
C LEU A 192 13.14 6.40 0.62
N LEU A 193 12.84 5.11 0.49
CA LEU A 193 13.80 4.02 0.70
C LEU A 193 14.82 3.90 -0.44
N GLU A 194 14.37 4.08 -1.68
CA GLU A 194 15.21 4.03 -2.88
C GLU A 194 15.88 5.39 -3.18
N ARG A 195 15.50 6.45 -2.44
CA ARG A 195 15.99 7.83 -2.64
C ARG A 195 15.75 8.35 -4.06
N LEU A 196 14.54 8.10 -4.55
CA LEU A 196 14.12 8.57 -5.85
C LEU A 196 13.87 10.08 -5.84
N ASP A 197 13.95 10.70 -7.00
CA ASP A 197 13.44 12.03 -7.26
C ASP A 197 11.98 11.99 -7.75
N GLU A 198 11.39 13.16 -7.93
CA GLU A 198 10.00 13.31 -8.41
C GLU A 198 9.81 12.66 -9.79
N GLU A 199 10.74 12.90 -10.72
CA GLU A 199 10.64 12.40 -12.09
C GLU A 199 10.59 10.86 -12.11
N ARG A 200 11.47 10.21 -11.36
CA ARG A 200 11.57 8.75 -11.28
C ARG A 200 10.34 8.12 -10.64
N ILE A 201 9.88 8.65 -9.52
CA ILE A 201 8.71 8.05 -8.85
C ILE A 201 7.43 8.26 -9.67
N LEU A 202 7.27 9.39 -10.34
CA LEU A 202 6.16 9.59 -11.26
C LEU A 202 6.28 8.75 -12.53
N ALA A 203 7.50 8.45 -13.00
CA ALA A 203 7.69 7.51 -14.10
C ALA A 203 7.25 6.09 -13.71
N ILE A 204 7.61 5.63 -12.51
CA ILE A 204 7.16 4.33 -11.97
C ILE A 204 5.62 4.30 -11.89
N ASP A 205 5.01 5.33 -11.32
CA ASP A 205 3.56 5.44 -11.18
C ASP A 205 2.83 5.46 -12.54
N ARG A 206 3.46 6.00 -13.60
CA ARG A 206 2.91 5.96 -14.96
C ARG A 206 2.96 4.59 -15.62
N LEU A 207 3.94 3.76 -15.27
CA LEU A 207 4.09 2.40 -15.85
C LEU A 207 2.93 1.48 -15.45
N GLY A 208 2.35 1.67 -14.28
CA GLY A 208 1.24 0.86 -13.80
C GLY A 208 0.89 1.16 -12.35
N ASP A 209 -0.31 0.74 -11.97
CA ASP A 209 -0.73 0.79 -10.58
C ASP A 209 -0.12 -0.37 -9.80
N VAL A 210 0.11 -0.18 -8.50
CA VAL A 210 0.58 -1.24 -7.61
C VAL A 210 -0.50 -2.33 -7.55
N PRO A 211 -0.22 -3.60 -7.85
CA PRO A 211 -1.22 -4.66 -7.78
C PRO A 211 -1.78 -4.85 -6.37
N ASN A 212 -3.06 -5.20 -6.26
CA ASN A 212 -3.64 -5.63 -5.00
C ASN A 212 -2.92 -6.87 -4.47
N CYS A 213 -2.59 -6.90 -3.20
CA CYS A 213 -1.71 -7.90 -2.57
C CYS A 213 -0.33 -8.05 -3.24
N GLY A 214 0.08 -7.08 -4.06
CA GLY A 214 1.45 -7.03 -4.61
C GLY A 214 2.46 -6.73 -3.51
N ILE A 215 3.55 -7.49 -3.51
CA ILE A 215 4.62 -7.39 -2.51
C ILE A 215 5.76 -6.57 -3.09
N THR A 216 6.12 -5.48 -2.42
CA THR A 216 7.40 -4.78 -2.62
C THR A 216 8.25 -5.03 -1.39
N SER A 217 9.43 -5.67 -1.54
CA SER A 217 10.25 -6.02 -0.40
C SER A 217 11.64 -5.43 -0.47
N TYR A 218 12.18 -5.22 0.72
CA TYR A 218 13.54 -4.71 0.94
C TYR A 218 14.25 -5.60 1.93
N ARG A 219 15.52 -5.87 1.67
CA ARG A 219 16.42 -6.57 2.57
C ARG A 219 17.55 -5.67 3.02
N PHE A 220 17.93 -5.78 4.28
CA PHE A 220 19.07 -5.03 4.82
C PHE A 220 20.38 -5.55 4.23
N ASP A 221 21.13 -4.64 3.62
CA ASP A 221 22.51 -4.90 3.15
C ASP A 221 23.49 -4.05 3.98
N PRO A 222 24.35 -4.67 4.81
CA PRO A 222 25.33 -3.96 5.62
C PRO A 222 26.40 -3.25 4.79
N ASN A 223 26.61 -3.68 3.54
CA ASN A 223 27.62 -3.13 2.63
C ASN A 223 27.08 -1.96 1.81
N ALA A 224 25.78 -1.77 1.78
CA ALA A 224 25.15 -0.69 1.02
C ALA A 224 25.20 0.64 1.79
N GLY A 225 25.89 1.63 1.24
CA GLY A 225 26.07 2.94 1.88
C GLY A 225 27.00 2.90 3.10
N ARG A 226 27.00 3.98 3.89
CA ARG A 226 27.97 4.13 5.01
C ARG A 226 27.62 3.29 6.25
N ARG A 227 26.34 2.93 6.44
CA ARG A 227 25.83 2.28 7.67
C ARG A 227 24.87 1.13 7.38
N GLY A 228 24.96 0.55 6.18
CA GLY A 228 23.95 -0.35 5.68
C GLY A 228 22.66 0.39 5.31
N LYS A 229 21.86 -0.20 4.46
CA LYS A 229 20.54 0.30 4.07
C LYS A 229 19.63 -0.85 3.62
N LEU A 230 18.34 -0.57 3.54
CA LEU A 230 17.40 -1.44 2.85
C LEU A 230 17.61 -1.33 1.33
N VAL A 231 17.72 -2.48 0.67
CA VAL A 231 17.87 -2.61 -0.79
C VAL A 231 16.65 -3.33 -1.33
N LEU A 232 16.08 -2.82 -2.41
CA LEU A 232 14.93 -3.44 -3.09
C LEU A 232 15.28 -4.87 -3.53
N GLU A 233 14.42 -5.82 -3.18
CA GLU A 233 14.56 -7.25 -3.52
C GLU A 233 13.43 -7.70 -4.45
N LEU A 234 12.18 -7.35 -4.13
CA LEU A 234 11.01 -7.63 -4.95
C LEU A 234 10.25 -6.33 -5.24
N GLU A 235 9.73 -6.21 -6.45
CA GLU A 235 8.88 -5.10 -6.87
C GLU A 235 7.57 -5.64 -7.42
N ASN A 236 6.44 -5.20 -6.81
CA ASN A 236 5.10 -5.57 -7.27
C ASN A 236 4.94 -7.08 -7.54
N PHE A 237 5.56 -7.89 -6.71
CA PHE A 237 5.59 -9.34 -6.85
C PHE A 237 4.21 -9.94 -6.56
N VAL A 238 3.67 -10.67 -7.52
CA VAL A 238 2.29 -11.22 -7.49
C VAL A 238 2.25 -12.75 -7.70
N SER A 239 3.40 -13.45 -7.61
CA SER A 239 3.40 -14.92 -7.74
C SER A 239 2.48 -15.61 -6.74
N PRO A 240 2.32 -15.15 -5.48
CA PRO A 240 1.37 -15.75 -4.55
C PRO A 240 -0.06 -15.85 -5.12
N LEU A 241 -0.53 -14.79 -5.79
CA LEU A 241 -1.85 -14.77 -6.38
C LEU A 241 -1.94 -15.70 -7.59
N ARG A 242 -0.93 -15.68 -8.45
CA ARG A 242 -0.89 -16.51 -9.65
C ARG A 242 -0.84 -17.99 -9.33
N GLU A 243 -0.04 -18.39 -8.36
CA GLU A 243 0.10 -19.76 -7.89
C GLU A 243 -1.19 -20.28 -7.25
N ALA A 244 -1.92 -19.41 -6.53
CA ALA A 244 -3.21 -19.71 -5.96
C ALA A 244 -4.38 -19.63 -6.97
N GLY A 245 -4.12 -19.22 -8.23
CA GLY A 245 -5.16 -19.01 -9.23
C GLY A 245 -6.08 -17.81 -8.96
N ALA A 246 -5.68 -16.88 -8.09
CA ALA A 246 -6.42 -15.66 -7.81
C ALA A 246 -6.10 -14.60 -8.88
N PRO A 247 -7.11 -13.99 -9.53
CA PRO A 247 -6.88 -12.93 -10.49
C PRO A 247 -6.08 -11.77 -9.90
N VAL A 248 -5.09 -11.29 -10.65
CA VAL A 248 -4.32 -10.09 -10.29
C VAL A 248 -5.10 -8.86 -10.74
N THR A 249 -5.38 -7.96 -9.80
CA THR A 249 -6.04 -6.68 -10.04
C THR A 249 -5.10 -5.54 -9.66
N ALA A 250 -5.23 -4.42 -10.34
CA ALA A 250 -4.34 -3.26 -10.15
C ALA A 250 -5.10 -1.94 -10.33
N GLU A 251 -6.38 -1.93 -9.95
CA GLU A 251 -7.19 -0.72 -10.05
C GLU A 251 -6.69 0.34 -9.05
N PRO A 252 -6.61 1.61 -9.44
CA PRO A 252 -6.22 2.69 -8.53
C PRO A 252 -7.20 2.81 -7.35
N ASP A 253 -6.72 3.19 -6.17
CA ASP A 253 -7.56 3.30 -4.96
C ASP A 253 -8.53 4.48 -5.02
N LEU A 254 -8.22 5.56 -5.72
CA LEU A 254 -9.14 6.70 -5.91
C LEU A 254 -8.78 7.54 -7.15
N PRO A 255 -9.74 8.39 -7.64
CA PRO A 255 -9.60 9.04 -8.93
C PRO A 255 -8.35 9.90 -8.98
N VAL A 256 -7.40 9.37 -9.67
CA VAL A 256 -6.27 10.14 -10.12
C VAL A 256 -6.66 10.71 -11.47
N ALA A 257 -6.47 12.01 -11.68
CA ALA A 257 -6.58 12.54 -13.03
C ALA A 257 -5.71 11.71 -13.98
N PRO A 258 -6.06 11.62 -15.27
CA PRO A 258 -5.37 10.76 -16.22
C PRO A 258 -3.87 10.86 -16.04
N LYS A 259 -3.20 9.72 -16.17
CA LYS A 259 -1.74 9.64 -16.24
C LYS A 259 -1.32 10.39 -17.52
N SER A 260 -1.07 11.69 -17.43
CA SER A 260 -0.55 12.51 -18.53
C SER A 260 0.97 12.49 -18.50
#